data_f1c2ec78706558af3f5372a90ee62819
#
_entry.id   f1c2ec78706558af3f5372a90ee62819
#
_cell.length_a   1.000
_cell.length_b   1.000
_cell.length_c   1.000
_cell.angle_alpha   90.00
_cell.angle_beta   90.00
_cell.angle_gamma   90.00
#
_symmetry.space_group_name_H-M   'P 1'
#
loop_
_entity.id
_entity.type
_entity.pdbx_description
1 polymer ?
#
loop_
_entity_poly.entity_id
_entity_poly.type
_entity_poly.pdbx_seq_one_letter_code
_entity_poly.pdbx_strand_id
1 'polypeptide(L)'
;MAFTNFYSAGIHTNHGMTATLYSFPALMFRNLMKGTVTPHRKGLPTVLKQLGYDNMFFMTHEAQYDNMKAFFLTNGYKEIFSQESYPKDSVVNSFGVSDHFEFDFALQQLNTKAKKHQPFMATILTISNHPPYVVPEWFKARTKDPETQIVEYADWAIGDFLRKARKQPWYKNTIFVI
;
A
#
# COMPACT_ATOMS: atom_id res chain seq x y z
N MET A 1 9.39 -12.69 15.24
CA MET A 1 8.63 -13.83 14.65
C MET A 1 9.24 -14.11 13.28
N ALA A 2 9.45 -15.36 12.90
CA ALA A 2 9.99 -15.74 11.60
C ALA A 2 9.02 -16.71 10.91
N PHE A 3 8.77 -16.48 9.61
CA PHE A 3 7.95 -17.34 8.77
C PHE A 3 8.85 -18.11 7.81
N THR A 4 9.15 -19.36 8.12
CA THR A 4 10.15 -20.17 7.39
C THR A 4 9.64 -20.71 6.05
N ASN A 5 8.33 -20.71 5.84
CA ASN A 5 7.68 -21.20 4.62
C ASN A 5 6.91 -20.09 3.86
N PHE A 6 7.45 -18.87 3.90
CA PHE A 6 6.89 -17.73 3.19
C PHE A 6 7.81 -17.37 2.01
N TYR A 7 7.25 -17.31 0.81
CA TYR A 7 7.99 -17.10 -0.44
C TYR A 7 7.43 -15.91 -1.20
N SER A 8 8.32 -15.11 -1.80
CA SER A 8 7.91 -14.03 -2.69
C SER A 8 7.30 -14.59 -3.99
N ALA A 9 6.23 -13.96 -4.46
CA ALA A 9 5.61 -14.29 -5.74
C ALA A 9 6.40 -13.78 -6.95
N GLY A 10 7.55 -13.13 -6.75
CA GLY A 10 8.43 -12.60 -7.80
C GLY A 10 9.47 -11.67 -7.21
N ILE A 11 10.15 -10.92 -8.09
CA ILE A 11 11.29 -10.06 -7.74
C ILE A 11 10.98 -8.56 -7.83
N HIS A 12 9.78 -8.18 -8.25
CA HIS A 12 9.33 -6.80 -8.37
C HIS A 12 7.99 -6.57 -7.66
N THR A 13 7.75 -5.34 -7.22
CA THR A 13 6.51 -4.93 -6.57
C THR A 13 5.26 -5.28 -7.39
N ASN A 14 5.30 -5.05 -8.72
CA ASN A 14 4.18 -5.39 -9.60
C ASN A 14 3.86 -6.90 -9.61
N HIS A 15 4.84 -7.77 -9.45
CA HIS A 15 4.64 -9.23 -9.34
C HIS A 15 3.89 -9.59 -8.06
N GLY A 16 4.33 -9.04 -6.92
CA GLY A 16 3.66 -9.25 -5.64
C GLY A 16 2.22 -8.76 -5.65
N MET A 17 1.98 -7.56 -6.18
CA MET A 17 0.64 -6.99 -6.27
C MET A 17 -0.29 -7.79 -7.20
N THR A 18 0.18 -8.20 -8.37
CA THR A 18 -0.64 -9.01 -9.28
C THR A 18 -0.94 -10.39 -8.71
N ALA A 19 0.01 -10.99 -8.00
CA ALA A 19 -0.21 -12.27 -7.34
C ALA A 19 -1.22 -12.15 -6.18
N THR A 20 -1.02 -11.18 -5.29
CA THR A 20 -1.85 -11.01 -4.09
C THR A 20 -3.27 -10.54 -4.41
N LEU A 21 -3.42 -9.55 -5.30
CA LEU A 21 -4.69 -8.89 -5.55
C LEU A 21 -5.50 -9.53 -6.70
N TYR A 22 -4.82 -10.20 -7.63
CA TYR A 22 -5.45 -10.74 -8.83
C TYR A 22 -5.18 -12.24 -9.04
N SER A 23 -4.50 -12.90 -8.10
CA SER A 23 -4.16 -14.33 -8.18
C SER A 23 -3.44 -14.71 -9.48
N PHE A 24 -2.62 -13.79 -10.01
CA PHE A 24 -1.91 -13.98 -11.26
C PHE A 24 -0.43 -14.23 -10.99
N PRO A 25 0.14 -15.33 -11.50
CA PRO A 25 1.55 -15.65 -11.26
C PRO A 25 2.47 -14.60 -11.88
N ALA A 26 3.63 -14.40 -11.28
CA ALA A 26 4.65 -13.51 -11.81
C ALA A 26 5.11 -13.97 -13.20
N LEU A 27 5.10 -13.05 -14.15
CA LEU A 27 5.77 -13.22 -15.44
C LEU A 27 7.14 -12.55 -15.35
N MET A 28 8.17 -13.32 -15.08
CA MET A 28 9.50 -12.84 -14.69
C MET A 28 10.12 -11.81 -15.66
N PHE A 29 9.79 -11.90 -16.95
CA PHE A 29 10.33 -11.03 -17.99
C PHE A 29 9.33 -9.99 -18.50
N ARG A 30 8.17 -9.84 -17.85
CA ARG A 30 7.12 -8.93 -18.29
C ARG A 30 6.38 -8.28 -17.14
N ASN A 31 6.34 -6.95 -17.13
CA ASN A 31 5.44 -6.21 -16.26
C ASN A 31 4.03 -6.20 -16.88
N LEU A 32 3.08 -6.87 -16.22
CA LEU A 32 1.68 -6.95 -16.67
C LEU A 32 0.94 -5.61 -16.65
N MET A 33 1.42 -4.65 -15.88
CA MET A 33 0.79 -3.32 -15.79
C MET A 33 1.19 -2.43 -16.96
N LYS A 34 2.35 -2.71 -17.59
CA LYS A 34 2.88 -1.95 -18.74
C LYS A 34 2.45 -2.56 -20.05
N GLY A 35 1.97 -1.72 -20.98
CA GLY A 35 1.60 -2.11 -22.33
C GLY A 35 0.87 -0.99 -23.03
N THR A 36 0.68 -1.12 -24.34
CA THR A 36 -0.11 -0.17 -25.16
C THR A 36 -1.58 -0.16 -24.76
N VAL A 37 -2.06 -1.26 -24.20
CA VAL A 37 -3.43 -1.38 -23.65
C VAL A 37 -3.33 -1.94 -22.24
N THR A 38 -3.97 -1.28 -21.30
CA THR A 38 -4.06 -1.78 -19.92
C THR A 38 -4.94 -3.02 -19.85
N PRO A 39 -4.41 -4.17 -19.43
CA PRO A 39 -5.18 -5.40 -19.45
C PRO A 39 -6.24 -5.43 -18.35
N HIS A 40 -7.42 -5.95 -18.70
CA HIS A 40 -8.45 -6.27 -17.70
C HIS A 40 -8.09 -7.55 -16.95
N ARG A 41 -8.19 -7.51 -15.63
CA ARG A 41 -7.95 -8.66 -14.74
C ARG A 41 -9.08 -8.77 -13.71
N LYS A 42 -9.53 -9.99 -13.48
CA LYS A 42 -10.45 -10.29 -12.39
C LYS A 42 -9.63 -10.65 -11.14
N GLY A 43 -10.01 -10.10 -10.00
CA GLY A 43 -9.33 -10.34 -8.74
C GLY A 43 -10.10 -9.76 -7.57
N LEU A 44 -9.51 -9.77 -6.39
CA LEU A 44 -10.14 -9.30 -5.17
C LEU A 44 -10.76 -7.89 -5.31
N PRO A 45 -10.07 -6.88 -5.90
CA PRO A 45 -10.65 -5.54 -6.02
C PRO A 45 -11.88 -5.52 -6.93
N THR A 46 -11.88 -6.27 -8.02
CA THR A 46 -13.04 -6.31 -8.94
C THR A 46 -14.25 -6.99 -8.33
N VAL A 47 -14.02 -8.05 -7.53
CA VAL A 47 -15.09 -8.76 -6.82
C VAL A 47 -15.70 -7.86 -5.74
N LEU A 48 -14.87 -7.22 -4.91
CA LEU A 48 -15.35 -6.33 -3.85
C LEU A 48 -16.08 -5.10 -4.42
N LYS A 49 -15.61 -4.56 -5.56
CA LYS A 49 -16.33 -3.49 -6.26
C LYS A 49 -17.75 -3.92 -6.67
N GLN A 50 -17.90 -5.15 -7.19
CA GLN A 50 -19.22 -5.69 -7.54
C GLN A 50 -20.15 -5.88 -6.32
N LEU A 51 -19.56 -6.12 -5.15
CA LEU A 51 -20.25 -6.20 -3.86
C LEU A 51 -20.52 -4.83 -3.20
N GLY A 52 -20.23 -3.73 -3.91
CA GLY A 52 -20.51 -2.39 -3.44
C GLY A 52 -19.44 -1.76 -2.54
N TYR A 53 -18.24 -2.34 -2.48
CA TYR A 53 -17.14 -1.75 -1.72
C TYR A 53 -16.52 -0.55 -2.46
N ASP A 54 -16.16 0.49 -1.71
CA ASP A 54 -15.27 1.55 -2.18
C ASP A 54 -13.81 1.08 -2.05
N ASN A 55 -13.19 0.77 -3.18
CA ASN A 55 -11.82 0.29 -3.21
C ASN A 55 -10.85 1.47 -3.40
N MET A 56 -9.95 1.63 -2.45
CA MET A 56 -8.91 2.66 -2.42
C MET A 56 -7.53 2.03 -2.47
N PHE A 57 -6.64 2.62 -3.26
CA PHE A 57 -5.23 2.24 -3.30
C PHE A 57 -4.38 3.44 -2.85
N PHE A 58 -3.47 3.19 -1.93
CA PHE A 58 -2.51 4.17 -1.42
C PHE A 58 -1.11 3.75 -1.84
N MET A 59 -0.32 4.69 -2.32
CA MET A 59 1.09 4.51 -2.65
C MET A 59 1.86 5.78 -2.31
N THR A 60 3.10 5.63 -1.92
CA THR A 60 3.94 6.75 -1.48
C THR A 60 4.48 7.60 -2.63
N HIS A 61 4.73 6.97 -3.79
CA HIS A 61 5.37 7.55 -4.97
C HIS A 61 4.37 8.06 -6.01
N GLU A 62 4.89 8.54 -7.14
CA GLU A 62 4.09 9.02 -8.28
C GLU A 62 3.16 7.96 -8.84
N ALA A 63 1.93 8.36 -9.15
CA ALA A 63 0.88 7.47 -9.63
C ALA A 63 1.20 6.75 -10.94
N GLN A 64 2.04 7.34 -11.79
CA GLN A 64 2.41 6.79 -13.09
C GLN A 64 3.51 5.72 -13.02
N TYR A 65 4.17 5.60 -11.87
CA TYR A 65 5.19 4.57 -11.70
C TYR A 65 4.61 3.19 -12.06
N ASP A 66 5.33 2.46 -12.92
CA ASP A 66 4.92 1.14 -13.44
C ASP A 66 3.51 1.08 -14.05
N ASN A 67 2.93 2.22 -14.46
CA ASN A 67 1.56 2.33 -14.96
C ASN A 67 0.49 1.89 -13.93
N MET A 68 0.81 1.97 -12.64
CA MET A 68 -0.05 1.47 -11.56
C MET A 68 -1.42 2.15 -11.55
N LYS A 69 -1.47 3.47 -11.70
CA LYS A 69 -2.74 4.21 -11.69
C LYS A 69 -3.72 3.71 -12.74
N ALA A 70 -3.29 3.61 -13.99
CA ALA A 70 -4.15 3.12 -15.07
C ALA A 70 -4.57 1.67 -14.82
N PHE A 71 -3.63 0.83 -14.39
CA PHE A 71 -3.91 -0.58 -14.11
C PHE A 71 -4.95 -0.75 -13.00
N PHE A 72 -4.77 -0.12 -11.86
CA PHE A 72 -5.68 -0.29 -10.71
C PHE A 72 -7.05 0.33 -10.95
N LEU A 73 -7.15 1.51 -11.56
CA LEU A 73 -8.44 2.11 -11.93
C LEU A 73 -9.23 1.21 -12.91
N THR A 74 -8.54 0.60 -13.87
CA THR A 74 -9.15 -0.36 -14.82
C THR A 74 -9.60 -1.63 -14.12
N ASN A 75 -8.91 -2.04 -13.03
CA ASN A 75 -9.05 -3.35 -12.40
C ASN A 75 -9.64 -3.30 -10.98
N GLY A 76 -10.60 -2.43 -10.76
CA GLY A 76 -11.49 -2.52 -9.60
C GLY A 76 -11.28 -1.46 -8.53
N TYR A 77 -10.23 -0.67 -8.56
CA TYR A 77 -10.07 0.47 -7.65
C TYR A 77 -10.87 1.67 -8.16
N LYS A 78 -11.38 2.47 -7.23
CA LYS A 78 -12.13 3.70 -7.51
C LYS A 78 -11.29 4.95 -7.29
N GLU A 79 -10.44 4.91 -6.29
CA GLU A 79 -9.59 6.03 -5.88
C GLU A 79 -8.15 5.56 -5.73
N ILE A 80 -7.22 6.36 -6.24
CA ILE A 80 -5.78 6.15 -6.10
C ILE A 80 -5.20 7.38 -5.41
N PHE A 81 -4.61 7.18 -4.25
CA PHE A 81 -3.86 8.19 -3.54
C PHE A 81 -2.36 7.93 -3.73
N SER A 82 -1.65 8.93 -4.11
CA SER A 82 -0.24 8.86 -4.51
C SER A 82 0.47 10.15 -4.14
N GLN A 83 1.74 10.30 -4.46
CA GLN A 83 2.53 11.48 -4.13
C GLN A 83 1.83 12.79 -4.48
N GLU A 84 1.07 12.83 -5.57
CA GLU A 84 0.31 13.99 -6.01
C GLU A 84 -0.86 14.34 -5.07
N SER A 85 -1.26 13.43 -4.20
CA SER A 85 -2.33 13.63 -3.20
C SER A 85 -1.80 14.19 -1.88
N TYR A 86 -0.49 14.23 -1.70
CA TYR A 86 0.16 14.63 -0.45
C TYR A 86 0.76 16.03 -0.52
N PRO A 87 0.93 16.73 0.60
CA PRO A 87 1.68 17.97 0.64
C PRO A 87 3.12 17.78 0.11
N LYS A 88 3.62 18.72 -0.67
CA LYS A 88 4.96 18.60 -1.30
C LYS A 88 6.09 18.50 -0.28
N ASP A 89 5.95 19.13 0.86
CA ASP A 89 6.90 19.11 1.97
C ASP A 89 6.92 17.80 2.76
N SER A 90 5.96 16.92 2.55
CA SER A 90 5.94 15.57 3.15
C SER A 90 6.75 14.53 2.36
N VAL A 91 7.19 14.87 1.14
CA VAL A 91 7.99 13.99 0.29
C VAL A 91 9.43 13.92 0.83
N VAL A 92 9.90 12.72 1.15
CA VAL A 92 11.20 12.52 1.78
C VAL A 92 12.31 12.11 0.82
N ASN A 93 11.96 11.49 -0.31
CA ASN A 93 12.89 11.09 -1.36
C ASN A 93 12.16 10.86 -2.69
N SER A 94 12.85 10.34 -3.70
CA SER A 94 12.29 10.03 -5.02
C SER A 94 11.18 8.97 -5.02
N PHE A 95 10.99 8.24 -3.93
CA PHE A 95 9.92 7.26 -3.73
C PHE A 95 8.74 7.81 -2.91
N GLY A 96 8.73 9.12 -2.63
CA GLY A 96 7.60 9.82 -2.07
C GLY A 96 7.64 10.01 -0.55
N VAL A 97 6.53 9.75 0.10
CA VAL A 97 6.35 10.00 1.53
C VAL A 97 6.75 8.80 2.39
N SER A 98 7.00 9.03 3.68
CA SER A 98 7.31 7.97 4.63
C SER A 98 6.09 7.12 4.99
N ASP A 99 6.30 5.87 5.43
CA ASP A 99 5.21 4.93 5.74
C ASP A 99 4.24 5.46 6.80
N HIS A 100 4.74 6.05 7.89
CA HIS A 100 3.85 6.57 8.93
C HIS A 100 2.95 7.70 8.43
N PHE A 101 3.47 8.56 7.53
CA PHE A 101 2.68 9.62 6.91
C PHE A 101 1.58 9.03 6.02
N GLU A 102 1.94 8.05 5.18
CA GLU A 102 0.97 7.36 4.33
C GLU A 102 -0.13 6.68 5.15
N PHE A 103 0.23 5.99 6.23
CA PHE A 103 -0.74 5.36 7.14
C PHE A 103 -1.66 6.38 7.80
N ASP A 104 -1.15 7.53 8.24
CA ASP A 104 -1.97 8.59 8.83
C ASP A 104 -2.93 9.21 7.81
N PHE A 105 -2.46 9.43 6.60
CA PHE A 105 -3.31 9.89 5.51
C PHE A 105 -4.39 8.85 5.16
N ALA A 106 -4.02 7.58 5.02
CA ALA A 106 -4.95 6.50 4.77
C ALA A 106 -6.03 6.43 5.86
N LEU A 107 -5.65 6.52 7.13
CA LEU A 107 -6.59 6.52 8.26
C LEU A 107 -7.63 7.65 8.15
N GLN A 108 -7.24 8.85 7.72
CA GLN A 108 -8.16 9.97 7.51
C GLN A 108 -9.17 9.66 6.39
N GLN A 109 -8.71 9.08 5.28
CA GLN A 109 -9.58 8.70 4.16
C GLN A 109 -10.57 7.59 4.57
N LEU A 110 -10.09 6.57 5.28
CA LEU A 110 -10.92 5.48 5.82
C LEU A 110 -12.00 6.00 6.76
N ASN A 111 -11.65 6.92 7.65
CA ASN A 111 -12.61 7.55 8.55
C ASN A 111 -13.69 8.34 7.78
N THR A 112 -13.34 8.96 6.68
CA THR A 112 -14.28 9.69 5.82
C THR A 112 -15.27 8.74 5.14
N LYS A 113 -14.80 7.57 4.67
CA LYS A 113 -15.66 6.54 4.09
C LYS A 113 -16.58 5.90 5.13
N ALA A 114 -16.03 5.57 6.28
CA ALA A 114 -16.79 4.95 7.37
C ALA A 114 -17.95 5.83 7.86
N LYS A 115 -17.79 7.15 7.90
CA LYS A 115 -18.87 8.10 8.23
C LYS A 115 -20.06 8.03 7.25
N LYS A 116 -19.83 7.59 6.03
CA LYS A 116 -20.87 7.41 5.00
C LYS A 116 -21.49 6.01 5.03
N HIS A 117 -21.14 5.18 6.01
CA HIS A 117 -21.54 3.78 6.10
C HIS A 117 -21.23 2.95 4.84
N GLN A 118 -20.20 3.36 4.11
CA GLN A 118 -19.76 2.70 2.89
C GLN A 118 -18.73 1.62 3.23
N PRO A 119 -18.96 0.35 2.86
CA PRO A 119 -17.92 -0.66 3.00
C PRO A 119 -16.74 -0.33 2.12
N PHE A 120 -15.53 -0.60 2.60
CA PHE A 120 -14.33 -0.23 1.89
C PHE A 120 -13.31 -1.37 1.85
N MET A 121 -12.49 -1.36 0.82
CA MET A 121 -11.20 -2.05 0.74
C MET A 121 -10.11 -1.01 0.60
N ALA A 122 -9.08 -1.12 1.41
CA ALA A 122 -7.89 -0.29 1.28
C ALA A 122 -6.66 -1.17 1.06
N THR A 123 -5.91 -0.88 0.01
CA THR A 123 -4.57 -1.43 -0.19
C THR A 123 -3.57 -0.32 0.03
N ILE A 124 -2.61 -0.52 0.93
CA ILE A 124 -1.57 0.45 1.27
C ILE A 124 -0.24 -0.15 0.88
N LEU A 125 0.43 0.48 -0.08
CA LEU A 125 1.73 0.06 -0.60
C LEU A 125 2.83 0.92 0.01
N THR A 126 3.44 0.42 1.07
CA THR A 126 4.55 1.08 1.76
C THR A 126 5.86 1.02 0.98
N ILE A 127 6.81 1.88 1.31
CA ILE A 127 8.07 2.02 0.57
C ILE A 127 9.31 2.09 1.47
N SER A 128 9.18 2.31 2.76
CA SER A 128 10.35 2.59 3.62
C SER A 128 11.43 1.51 3.53
N ASN A 129 11.05 0.25 3.31
CA ASN A 129 12.00 -0.85 3.10
C ASN A 129 12.56 -0.91 1.66
N HIS A 130 12.75 0.23 1.02
CA HIS A 130 13.36 0.38 -0.31
C HIS A 130 14.52 1.40 -0.24
N PRO A 131 15.72 1.09 -0.77
CA PRO A 131 16.82 2.08 -0.83
C PRO A 131 16.45 3.31 -1.69
N PRO A 132 16.88 4.51 -1.33
CA PRO A 132 17.67 4.84 -0.14
C PRO A 132 16.83 4.79 1.14
N TYR A 133 17.35 4.13 2.18
CA TYR A 133 16.64 3.99 3.45
C TYR A 133 16.59 5.32 4.20
N VAL A 134 15.40 5.87 4.38
CA VAL A 134 15.18 7.14 5.09
C VAL A 134 14.40 6.86 6.36
N VAL A 135 15.12 6.80 7.48
CA VAL A 135 14.53 6.70 8.81
C VAL A 135 14.32 8.12 9.34
N PRO A 136 13.12 8.51 9.80
CA PRO A 136 12.89 9.82 10.37
C PRO A 136 13.80 10.10 11.58
N GLU A 137 14.35 11.31 11.69
CA GLU A 137 15.29 11.69 12.76
C GLU A 137 14.75 11.49 14.19
N TRP A 138 13.45 11.64 14.35
CA TRP A 138 12.79 11.44 15.64
C TRP A 138 12.66 9.96 16.02
N PHE A 139 12.74 9.03 15.06
CA PHE A 139 12.65 7.60 15.33
C PHE A 139 13.96 7.07 15.91
N LYS A 140 13.90 6.46 17.08
CA LYS A 140 15.08 5.93 17.76
C LYS A 140 15.13 4.42 17.59
N ALA A 141 15.80 3.99 16.53
CA ALA A 141 16.06 2.57 16.29
C ALA A 141 16.97 1.99 17.38
N ARG A 142 16.81 0.72 17.66
CA ARG A 142 17.63 -0.04 18.62
C ARG A 142 18.97 -0.49 18.03
N THR A 143 19.00 -0.65 16.71
CA THR A 143 20.19 -1.07 15.96
C THR A 143 20.88 0.11 15.31
N LYS A 144 22.12 -0.09 14.82
CA LYS A 144 22.90 0.93 14.13
C LYS A 144 22.98 0.71 12.61
N ASP A 145 22.62 -0.48 12.16
CA ASP A 145 22.66 -0.84 10.76
C ASP A 145 21.42 -0.28 10.02
N PRO A 146 21.57 0.50 8.94
CA PRO A 146 20.48 1.15 8.23
C PRO A 146 19.40 0.18 7.71
N GLU A 147 19.79 -1.00 7.22
CA GLU A 147 18.85 -2.01 6.73
C GLU A 147 17.96 -2.58 7.85
N THR A 148 18.52 -2.72 9.05
CA THR A 148 17.76 -3.15 10.21
C THR A 148 16.92 -2.02 10.81
N GLN A 149 17.46 -0.80 10.83
CA GLN A 149 16.73 0.38 11.32
C GLN A 149 15.45 0.64 10.53
N ILE A 150 15.51 0.48 9.22
CA ILE A 150 14.34 0.72 8.38
C ILE A 150 13.25 -0.34 8.60
N VAL A 151 13.62 -1.59 8.88
CA VAL A 151 12.67 -2.64 9.23
C VAL A 151 12.02 -2.35 10.60
N GLU A 152 12.81 -1.91 11.60
CA GLU A 152 12.25 -1.48 12.89
C GLU A 152 11.26 -0.32 12.75
N TYR A 153 11.59 0.64 11.88
CA TYR A 153 10.71 1.76 11.60
C TYR A 153 9.42 1.34 10.89
N ALA A 154 9.51 0.48 9.87
CA ALA A 154 8.34 -0.03 9.17
C ALA A 154 7.39 -0.81 10.10
N ASP A 155 7.93 -1.69 10.95
CA ASP A 155 7.17 -2.41 11.97
C ASP A 155 6.48 -1.44 12.96
N TRP A 156 7.22 -0.42 13.41
CA TRP A 156 6.66 0.62 14.27
C TRP A 156 5.51 1.37 13.58
N ALA A 157 5.66 1.74 12.30
CA ALA A 157 4.65 2.46 11.54
C ALA A 157 3.35 1.65 11.39
N ILE A 158 3.46 0.36 11.10
CA ILE A 158 2.31 -0.57 11.08
C ILE A 158 1.66 -0.64 12.48
N GLY A 159 2.46 -0.78 13.52
CA GLY A 159 1.98 -0.85 14.90
C GLY A 159 1.26 0.43 15.32
N ASP A 160 1.76 1.59 14.92
CA ASP A 160 1.13 2.88 15.19
C ASP A 160 -0.21 3.03 14.46
N PHE A 161 -0.25 2.68 13.18
CA PHE A 161 -1.48 2.65 12.41
C PHE A 161 -2.54 1.77 13.08
N LEU A 162 -2.19 0.54 13.47
CA LEU A 162 -3.11 -0.37 14.14
C LEU A 162 -3.59 0.17 15.50
N ARG A 163 -2.72 0.83 16.28
CA ARG A 163 -3.13 1.49 17.54
C ARG A 163 -4.15 2.61 17.29
N LYS A 164 -3.96 3.41 16.25
CA LYS A 164 -4.88 4.48 15.84
C LYS A 164 -6.19 3.93 15.30
N ALA A 165 -6.11 2.87 14.46
CA ALA A 165 -7.27 2.19 13.87
C ALA A 165 -8.18 1.57 14.94
N ARG A 166 -7.61 0.97 16.00
CA ARG A 166 -8.39 0.40 17.13
C ARG A 166 -9.35 1.38 17.79
N LYS A 167 -9.09 2.66 17.69
CA LYS A 167 -9.95 3.71 18.25
C LYS A 167 -11.11 4.09 17.33
N GLN A 168 -11.15 3.53 16.11
CA GLN A 168 -12.15 3.88 15.10
C GLN A 168 -13.36 2.93 15.16
N PRO A 169 -14.58 3.45 14.90
CA PRO A 169 -15.80 2.64 14.95
C PRO A 169 -15.79 1.43 13.99
N TRP A 170 -15.11 1.55 12.86
CA TRP A 170 -15.05 0.52 11.82
C TRP A 170 -14.07 -0.62 12.14
N TYR A 171 -13.19 -0.46 13.14
CA TYR A 171 -12.12 -1.42 13.43
C TYR A 171 -12.62 -2.86 13.65
N LYS A 172 -13.69 -3.01 14.43
CA LYS A 172 -14.24 -4.33 14.78
C LYS A 172 -14.81 -5.10 13.59
N ASN A 173 -15.14 -4.40 12.50
CA ASN A 173 -15.72 -4.97 11.29
C ASN A 173 -14.70 -4.97 10.14
N THR A 174 -13.41 -4.87 10.43
CA THR A 174 -12.34 -4.81 9.43
C THR A 174 -11.38 -5.97 9.61
N ILE A 175 -11.04 -6.62 8.51
CA ILE A 175 -9.96 -7.61 8.43
C ILE A 175 -8.70 -6.87 7.99
N PHE A 176 -7.63 -7.04 8.75
CA PHE A 176 -6.30 -6.53 8.42
C PHE A 176 -5.45 -7.68 7.89
N VAL A 177 -4.84 -7.48 6.72
CA VAL A 177 -3.89 -8.43 6.10
C VAL A 177 -2.56 -7.69 5.94
N ILE A 178 -1.49 -8.22 6.51
CA ILE A 178 -0.15 -7.62 6.53
C ILE A 178 0.84 -8.63 5.97
#